data_96dc0afbe852a8ac3bfbc755770d6bd7
#
_entry.id   96dc0afbe852a8ac3bfbc755770d6bd7
#
_cell.length_a   1.000
_cell.length_b   1.000
_cell.length_c   1.000
_cell.angle_alpha   90.00
_cell.angle_beta   90.00
_cell.angle_gamma   90.00
#
_symmetry.space_group_name_H-M   'P 1'
#
loop_
_entity.id
_entity.type
_entity.pdbx_description
1 polymer ?
#
loop_
_entity_poly.entity_id
_entity_poly.type
_entity_poly.pdbx_seq_one_letter_code
_entity_poly.pdbx_strand_id
1 'polypeptide(L)'
;MFAFLEKEGISNLNDIDHNVVRLFLTDLYHQQLSRRSVSRKISSLRSFFRFLERENQVNKNPFMQITLPKSDKPIPEFIYMEELEKLFKVNDLSDPIGQRNQAILEILYATGMRVSECQGLLLENIDFSLNILNVQGKGRKERYIPFGHFAEEALRVYINDGRTKLLKKAHSLTNTVFLNARGNPLTARGIRLILNKMVEKAALTIHVNPHKLRHTFATHMLNEGADIRSVQELLGHENLSSTQIYTHVTKDRLKSVYMKSHPRATTDDH
;
A
#
# COMPACT_ATOMS: atom_id res chain seq x y z
N MET A 1 -20.18 3.54 -19.01
CA MET A 1 -21.19 4.62 -19.15
C MET A 1 -21.39 4.97 -20.62
N PHE A 2 -20.38 5.46 -21.35
CA PHE A 2 -20.58 5.86 -22.75
C PHE A 2 -21.12 4.74 -23.64
N ALA A 3 -20.56 3.52 -23.57
CA ALA A 3 -21.09 2.36 -24.28
C ALA A 3 -22.56 2.01 -23.91
N PHE A 4 -22.98 2.30 -22.67
CA PHE A 4 -24.36 2.14 -22.25
C PHE A 4 -25.25 3.24 -22.88
N LEU A 5 -24.81 4.49 -22.87
CA LEU A 5 -25.56 5.59 -23.50
C LEU A 5 -25.73 5.37 -25.00
N GLU A 6 -24.70 4.91 -25.68
CA GLU A 6 -24.72 4.56 -27.09
C GLU A 6 -25.75 3.45 -27.38
N LYS A 7 -25.79 2.41 -26.52
CA LYS A 7 -26.76 1.31 -26.60
C LYS A 7 -28.21 1.81 -26.40
N GLU A 8 -28.43 2.77 -25.51
CA GLU A 8 -29.75 3.37 -25.23
C GLU A 8 -30.10 4.53 -26.18
N GLY A 9 -29.25 4.84 -27.18
CA GLY A 9 -29.48 5.90 -28.16
C GLY A 9 -29.40 7.32 -27.58
N ILE A 10 -28.75 7.52 -26.43
CA ILE A 10 -28.63 8.80 -25.76
C ILE A 10 -27.33 9.49 -26.21
N SER A 11 -27.45 10.54 -27.01
CA SER A 11 -26.33 11.29 -27.56
C SER A 11 -25.99 12.56 -26.78
N ASN A 12 -26.96 13.13 -26.05
CA ASN A 12 -26.75 14.36 -25.26
C ASN A 12 -26.67 14.05 -23.77
N LEU A 13 -25.62 14.53 -23.11
CA LEU A 13 -25.42 14.31 -21.67
C LEU A 13 -26.45 15.02 -20.78
N ASN A 14 -27.15 16.05 -21.30
CA ASN A 14 -28.24 16.73 -20.58
C ASN A 14 -29.52 15.87 -20.53
N ASP A 15 -29.65 14.85 -21.40
CA ASP A 15 -30.80 13.95 -21.42
C ASP A 15 -30.68 12.82 -20.39
N ILE A 16 -29.54 12.75 -19.68
CA ILE A 16 -29.34 11.79 -18.61
C ILE A 16 -30.12 12.25 -17.37
N ASP A 17 -31.30 11.69 -17.22
CA ASP A 17 -32.14 11.91 -16.06
C ASP A 17 -31.96 10.81 -14.99
N HIS A 18 -32.80 10.87 -13.94
CA HIS A 18 -32.76 9.85 -12.87
C HIS A 18 -33.13 8.44 -13.38
N ASN A 19 -34.00 8.33 -14.39
CA ASN A 19 -34.43 7.04 -14.94
C ASN A 19 -33.30 6.39 -15.72
N VAL A 20 -32.58 7.16 -16.55
CA VAL A 20 -31.39 6.70 -17.27
C VAL A 20 -30.32 6.22 -16.30
N VAL A 21 -30.10 6.93 -15.18
CA VAL A 21 -29.15 6.47 -14.17
C VAL A 21 -29.60 5.18 -13.48
N ARG A 22 -30.90 4.99 -13.24
CA ARG A 22 -31.44 3.73 -12.70
C ARG A 22 -31.25 2.57 -13.68
N LEU A 23 -31.54 2.77 -14.95
CA LEU A 23 -31.28 1.76 -16.00
C LEU A 23 -29.80 1.38 -16.06
N PHE A 24 -28.90 2.38 -15.99
CA PHE A 24 -27.47 2.12 -15.93
C PHE A 24 -27.06 1.32 -14.68
N LEU A 25 -27.63 1.59 -13.52
CA LEU A 25 -27.40 0.79 -12.32
C LEU A 25 -27.88 -0.65 -12.51
N THR A 26 -29.03 -0.85 -13.11
CA THR A 26 -29.57 -2.17 -13.44
C THR A 26 -28.62 -2.93 -14.38
N ASP A 27 -28.10 -2.28 -15.43
CA ASP A 27 -27.12 -2.85 -16.34
C ASP A 27 -25.83 -3.29 -15.60
N LEU A 28 -25.32 -2.45 -14.67
CA LEU A 28 -24.16 -2.80 -13.83
C LEU A 28 -24.43 -4.01 -12.93
N TYR A 29 -25.64 -4.19 -12.41
CA TYR A 29 -26.03 -5.36 -11.63
C TYR A 29 -26.16 -6.60 -12.53
N HIS A 30 -26.71 -6.50 -13.71
CA HIS A 30 -26.73 -7.62 -14.68
C HIS A 30 -25.33 -8.07 -15.09
N GLN A 31 -24.35 -7.17 -15.14
CA GLN A 31 -22.93 -7.50 -15.31
C GLN A 31 -22.29 -8.19 -14.09
N GLN A 32 -23.08 -8.51 -13.05
CA GLN A 32 -22.63 -9.16 -11.81
C GLN A 32 -21.47 -8.41 -11.09
N LEU A 33 -21.41 -7.10 -11.23
CA LEU A 33 -20.41 -6.30 -10.56
C LEU A 33 -20.67 -6.25 -9.05
N SER A 34 -19.60 -6.38 -8.26
CA SER A 34 -19.71 -6.24 -6.81
C SER A 34 -20.23 -4.84 -6.43
N ARG A 35 -20.96 -4.74 -5.31
CA ARG A 35 -21.47 -3.47 -4.75
C ARG A 35 -20.37 -2.40 -4.63
N ARG A 36 -19.15 -2.83 -4.27
CA ARG A 36 -17.98 -1.94 -4.18
C ARG A 36 -17.54 -1.40 -5.54
N SER A 37 -17.59 -2.24 -6.58
CA SER A 37 -17.28 -1.82 -7.97
C SER A 37 -18.31 -0.85 -8.50
N VAL A 38 -19.61 -1.10 -8.26
CA VAL A 38 -20.71 -0.19 -8.63
C VAL A 38 -20.54 1.14 -7.91
N SER A 39 -20.33 1.14 -6.59
CA SER A 39 -20.11 2.37 -5.80
C SER A 39 -18.94 3.20 -6.34
N ARG A 40 -17.82 2.56 -6.69
CA ARG A 40 -16.66 3.24 -7.27
C ARG A 40 -16.99 3.86 -8.63
N LYS A 41 -17.71 3.14 -9.50
CA LYS A 41 -18.13 3.68 -10.80
C LYS A 41 -19.05 4.90 -10.63
N ILE A 42 -20.04 4.84 -9.75
CA ILE A 42 -20.93 5.96 -9.48
C ILE A 42 -20.19 7.15 -8.87
N SER A 43 -19.25 6.93 -7.94
CA SER A 43 -18.43 8.00 -7.38
C SER A 43 -17.57 8.69 -8.45
N SER A 44 -16.98 7.93 -9.38
CA SER A 44 -16.22 8.48 -10.50
C SER A 44 -17.11 9.29 -11.44
N LEU A 45 -18.30 8.79 -11.77
CA LEU A 45 -19.27 9.51 -12.62
C LEU A 45 -19.77 10.78 -11.93
N ARG A 46 -20.05 10.71 -10.62
CA ARG A 46 -20.43 11.89 -9.82
C ARG A 46 -19.35 12.98 -9.88
N SER A 47 -18.09 12.61 -9.75
CA SER A 47 -16.98 13.56 -9.86
C SER A 47 -16.83 14.12 -11.28
N PHE A 48 -16.99 13.27 -12.29
CA PHE A 48 -16.93 13.67 -13.70
C PHE A 48 -18.07 14.65 -14.06
N PHE A 49 -19.31 14.35 -13.70
CA PHE A 49 -20.43 15.24 -13.97
C PHE A 49 -20.37 16.53 -13.15
N ARG A 50 -19.78 16.53 -11.95
CA ARG A 50 -19.50 17.77 -11.21
C ARG A 50 -18.49 18.66 -11.95
N PHE A 51 -17.50 18.05 -12.60
CA PHE A 51 -16.58 18.79 -13.46
C PHE A 51 -17.30 19.38 -14.66
N LEU A 52 -18.12 18.60 -15.39
CA LEU A 52 -18.89 19.08 -16.54
C LEU A 52 -19.88 20.20 -16.17
N GLU A 53 -20.52 20.12 -15.01
CA GLU A 53 -21.41 21.15 -14.48
C GLU A 53 -20.65 22.46 -14.21
N ARG A 54 -19.47 22.39 -13.63
CA ARG A 54 -18.58 23.54 -13.41
C ARG A 54 -18.12 24.18 -14.72
N GLU A 55 -17.87 23.38 -15.75
CA GLU A 55 -17.46 23.84 -17.09
C GLU A 55 -18.67 24.21 -17.98
N ASN A 56 -19.89 24.30 -17.40
CA ASN A 56 -21.15 24.64 -18.10
C ASN A 56 -21.46 23.71 -19.31
N GLN A 57 -20.98 22.47 -19.30
CA GLN A 57 -21.24 21.48 -20.34
C GLN A 57 -22.53 20.68 -20.09
N VAL A 58 -23.00 20.65 -18.85
CA VAL A 58 -24.28 20.06 -18.44
C VAL A 58 -24.98 20.97 -17.43
N ASN A 59 -26.30 20.93 -17.42
CA ASN A 59 -27.11 21.78 -16.55
C ASN A 59 -27.17 21.29 -15.10
N LYS A 60 -27.03 19.98 -14.89
CA LYS A 60 -27.10 19.33 -13.58
C LYS A 60 -26.34 18.02 -13.57
N ASN A 61 -25.94 17.59 -12.38
CA ASN A 61 -25.29 16.29 -12.17
C ASN A 61 -26.34 15.22 -11.83
N PRO A 62 -26.65 14.28 -12.75
CA PRO A 62 -27.72 13.30 -12.54
C PRO A 62 -27.37 12.25 -11.47
N PHE A 63 -26.10 12.13 -11.05
CA PHE A 63 -25.63 11.16 -10.07
C PHE A 63 -25.66 11.66 -8.62
N MET A 64 -25.98 12.95 -8.38
CA MET A 64 -25.91 13.52 -7.02
C MET A 64 -26.89 12.85 -6.04
N GLN A 65 -28.11 12.56 -6.48
CA GLN A 65 -29.19 12.03 -5.64
C GLN A 65 -29.16 10.50 -5.49
N ILE A 66 -28.23 9.82 -6.15
CA ILE A 66 -28.16 8.35 -6.08
C ILE A 66 -27.63 7.91 -4.72
N THR A 67 -28.49 7.29 -3.94
CA THR A 67 -28.13 6.62 -2.70
C THR A 67 -27.80 5.17 -3.00
N LEU A 68 -26.51 4.80 -2.91
CA LEU A 68 -26.10 3.41 -3.03
C LEU A 68 -26.28 2.70 -1.69
N PRO A 69 -26.69 1.40 -1.70
CA PRO A 69 -26.70 0.62 -0.48
C PRO A 69 -25.32 0.68 0.17
N LYS A 70 -25.29 0.90 1.49
CA LYS A 70 -24.03 0.86 2.24
C LYS A 70 -23.39 -0.50 1.99
N SER A 71 -22.17 -0.49 1.48
CA SER A 71 -21.33 -1.68 1.44
C SER A 71 -21.04 -2.05 2.88
N ASP A 72 -21.29 -3.30 3.26
CA ASP A 72 -20.77 -3.83 4.51
C ASP A 72 -19.27 -3.55 4.52
N LYS A 73 -18.83 -2.76 5.49
CA LYS A 73 -17.40 -2.55 5.72
C LYS A 73 -16.92 -3.80 6.44
N PRO A 74 -16.22 -4.72 5.79
CA PRO A 74 -15.61 -5.80 6.52
C PRO A 74 -14.72 -5.17 7.60
N ILE A 75 -14.78 -5.70 8.82
CA ILE A 75 -13.85 -5.31 9.88
C ILE A 75 -12.46 -5.50 9.30
N PRO A 76 -11.59 -4.47 9.34
CA PRO A 76 -10.25 -4.61 8.81
C PRO A 76 -9.54 -5.74 9.54
N GLU A 77 -9.30 -6.85 8.84
CA GLU A 77 -8.54 -7.97 9.40
C GLU A 77 -7.07 -7.61 9.39
N PHE A 78 -6.41 -7.76 10.52
CA PHE A 78 -4.94 -7.76 10.60
C PHE A 78 -4.41 -9.21 10.58
N ILE A 79 -3.12 -9.38 10.45
CA ILE A 79 -2.45 -10.69 10.44
C ILE A 79 -1.95 -10.94 11.86
N TYR A 80 -2.29 -12.08 12.43
CA TYR A 80 -1.79 -12.48 13.75
C TYR A 80 -0.30 -12.82 13.70
N MET A 81 0.39 -12.74 14.83
CA MET A 81 1.83 -12.94 14.90
C MET A 81 2.23 -14.35 14.42
N GLU A 82 1.44 -15.38 14.78
CA GLU A 82 1.69 -16.77 14.38
C GLU A 82 1.61 -16.98 12.86
N GLU A 83 0.77 -16.21 12.17
CA GLU A 83 0.66 -16.24 10.71
C GLU A 83 1.84 -15.50 10.06
N LEU A 84 2.27 -14.37 10.66
CA LEU A 84 3.46 -13.62 10.22
C LEU A 84 4.72 -14.46 10.36
N GLU A 85 4.90 -15.16 11.48
CA GLU A 85 6.05 -16.04 11.69
C GLU A 85 6.15 -17.14 10.62
N LYS A 86 5.02 -17.72 10.22
CA LYS A 86 4.99 -18.68 9.11
C LYS A 86 5.43 -18.02 7.80
N LEU A 87 4.99 -16.78 7.53
CA LEU A 87 5.41 -16.04 6.34
C LEU A 87 6.90 -15.70 6.35
N PHE A 88 7.46 -15.35 7.50
CA PHE A 88 8.91 -15.07 7.62
C PHE A 88 9.80 -16.31 7.40
N LYS A 89 9.28 -17.50 7.58
CA LYS A 89 10.01 -18.77 7.46
C LYS A 89 9.95 -19.43 6.07
N VAL A 90 9.13 -18.91 5.13
CA VAL A 90 8.92 -19.61 3.84
C VAL A 90 9.98 -19.35 2.79
N ASN A 91 10.83 -18.33 2.96
CA ASN A 91 11.80 -17.95 1.95
C ASN A 91 13.10 -18.73 2.13
N ASP A 92 13.64 -19.21 1.02
CA ASP A 92 14.98 -19.80 1.00
C ASP A 92 16.02 -18.67 0.87
N LEU A 93 16.78 -18.45 1.93
CA LEU A 93 17.77 -17.38 1.99
C LEU A 93 19.07 -17.71 1.27
N SER A 94 19.24 -18.94 0.77
CA SER A 94 20.35 -19.30 -0.12
C SER A 94 20.14 -18.79 -1.55
N ASP A 95 18.86 -18.51 -1.92
CA ASP A 95 18.48 -18.00 -3.25
C ASP A 95 18.32 -16.47 -3.25
N PRO A 96 18.92 -15.77 -4.23
CA PRO A 96 18.77 -14.31 -4.36
C PRO A 96 17.31 -13.80 -4.38
N ILE A 97 16.39 -14.60 -4.96
CA ILE A 97 14.96 -14.28 -4.99
C ILE A 97 14.33 -14.44 -3.60
N GLY A 98 14.74 -15.48 -2.86
CA GLY A 98 14.31 -15.69 -1.48
C GLY A 98 14.76 -14.57 -0.56
N GLN A 99 16.04 -14.15 -0.65
CA GLN A 99 16.58 -13.01 0.10
C GLN A 99 15.80 -11.72 -0.20
N ARG A 100 15.52 -11.44 -1.48
CA ARG A 100 14.69 -10.29 -1.89
C ARG A 100 13.29 -10.36 -1.29
N ASN A 101 12.65 -11.51 -1.36
CA ASN A 101 11.30 -11.70 -0.85
C ASN A 101 11.23 -11.48 0.65
N GLN A 102 12.22 -12.00 1.39
CA GLN A 102 12.36 -11.78 2.82
C GLN A 102 12.51 -10.29 3.14
N ALA A 103 13.44 -9.60 2.48
CA ALA A 103 13.65 -8.18 2.68
C ALA A 103 12.40 -7.33 2.38
N ILE A 104 11.63 -7.69 1.34
CA ILE A 104 10.35 -7.02 1.03
C ILE A 104 9.34 -7.22 2.17
N LEU A 105 9.17 -8.44 2.66
CA LEU A 105 8.20 -8.73 3.72
C LEU A 105 8.59 -8.01 5.02
N GLU A 106 9.86 -8.13 5.42
CA GLU A 106 10.38 -7.50 6.63
C GLU A 106 10.20 -5.98 6.59
N ILE A 107 10.60 -5.32 5.49
CA ILE A 107 10.51 -3.87 5.43
C ILE A 107 9.08 -3.34 5.34
N LEU A 108 8.18 -4.04 4.65
CA LEU A 108 6.77 -3.67 4.59
C LEU A 108 6.09 -3.80 5.96
N TYR A 109 6.41 -4.85 6.71
CA TYR A 109 5.86 -5.05 8.05
C TYR A 109 6.52 -4.10 9.06
N ALA A 110 7.85 -3.99 9.06
CA ALA A 110 8.57 -3.14 9.98
C ALA A 110 8.22 -1.64 9.88
N THR A 111 7.84 -1.17 8.69
CA THR A 111 7.66 0.27 8.45
C THR A 111 6.22 0.67 8.16
N GLY A 112 5.37 -0.29 7.85
CA GLY A 112 4.03 0.01 7.36
C GLY A 112 3.99 0.90 6.11
N MET A 113 5.07 0.99 5.34
CA MET A 113 5.15 1.84 4.15
C MET A 113 4.17 1.41 3.05
N ARG A 114 3.83 2.33 2.15
CA ARG A 114 2.99 2.01 0.99
C ARG A 114 3.79 1.18 -0.03
N VAL A 115 3.09 0.31 -0.77
CA VAL A 115 3.75 -0.49 -1.82
C VAL A 115 4.45 0.36 -2.89
N SER A 116 3.95 1.54 -3.19
CA SER A 116 4.59 2.49 -4.11
C SER A 116 5.88 3.07 -3.55
N GLU A 117 5.93 3.31 -2.24
CA GLU A 117 7.13 3.77 -1.54
C GLU A 117 8.19 2.65 -1.52
N CYS A 118 7.78 1.41 -1.24
CA CYS A 118 8.66 0.24 -1.31
C CYS A 118 9.19 0.00 -2.72
N GLN A 119 8.35 0.11 -3.75
CA GLN A 119 8.76 0.01 -5.15
C GLN A 119 9.82 1.05 -5.53
N GLY A 120 9.62 2.30 -5.09
CA GLY A 120 10.49 3.44 -5.43
C GLY A 120 11.69 3.60 -4.48
N LEU A 121 11.91 2.70 -3.53
CA LEU A 121 12.99 2.83 -2.55
C LEU A 121 14.36 2.71 -3.24
N LEU A 122 15.22 3.71 -3.01
CA LEU A 122 16.58 3.76 -3.52
C LEU A 122 17.59 3.40 -2.42
N LEU A 123 18.78 2.93 -2.81
CA LEU A 123 19.84 2.59 -1.86
C LEU A 123 20.23 3.79 -0.98
N GLU A 124 20.27 4.99 -1.54
CA GLU A 124 20.57 6.24 -0.84
C GLU A 124 19.52 6.67 0.18
N ASN A 125 18.33 6.08 0.11
CA ASN A 125 17.25 6.34 1.06
C ASN A 125 17.35 5.50 2.35
N ILE A 126 18.34 4.61 2.46
CA ILE A 126 18.52 3.72 3.61
C ILE A 126 19.73 4.19 4.41
N ASP A 127 19.50 4.64 5.63
CA ASP A 127 20.57 4.91 6.58
C ASP A 127 20.66 3.75 7.58
N PHE A 128 21.65 2.89 7.37
CA PHE A 128 21.93 1.74 8.24
C PHE A 128 22.63 2.12 9.55
N SER A 129 23.17 3.32 9.68
CA SER A 129 23.79 3.77 10.93
C SER A 129 22.74 4.22 11.94
N LEU A 130 21.68 4.79 11.45
CA LEU A 130 20.54 5.25 12.26
C LEU A 130 19.35 4.28 12.23
N ASN A 131 19.37 3.26 11.37
CA ASN A 131 18.26 2.35 11.07
C ASN A 131 16.97 3.10 10.70
N ILE A 132 17.08 4.02 9.74
CA ILE A 132 15.96 4.81 9.23
C ILE A 132 15.89 4.77 7.71
N LEU A 133 14.67 4.85 7.19
CA LEU A 133 14.38 5.09 5.78
C LEU A 133 13.95 6.53 5.58
N ASN A 134 14.44 7.17 4.51
CA ASN A 134 13.86 8.41 3.99
C ASN A 134 12.90 8.05 2.86
N VAL A 135 11.60 8.21 3.06
CA VAL A 135 10.59 7.87 2.05
C VAL A 135 9.84 9.11 1.57
N GLN A 136 9.64 9.18 0.26
CA GLN A 136 8.89 10.25 -0.36
C GLN A 136 7.42 9.85 -0.53
N GLY A 137 6.53 10.57 0.16
CA GLY A 137 5.08 10.38 0.10
C GLY A 137 4.41 11.19 -1.01
N LYS A 138 3.09 11.23 -0.99
CA LYS A 138 2.26 12.03 -1.91
C LYS A 138 2.60 13.52 -1.76
N GLY A 139 2.71 14.24 -2.88
CA GLY A 139 3.07 15.66 -2.90
C GLY A 139 4.56 15.93 -2.63
N ARG A 140 5.44 14.95 -2.83
CA ARG A 140 6.89 15.03 -2.59
C ARG A 140 7.28 15.33 -1.14
N LYS A 141 6.38 15.08 -0.18
CA LYS A 141 6.70 15.22 1.24
C LYS A 141 7.55 14.04 1.68
N GLU A 142 8.69 14.32 2.27
CA GLU A 142 9.59 13.31 2.84
C GLU A 142 9.21 13.01 4.29
N ARG A 143 9.42 11.76 4.70
CA ARG A 143 9.34 11.35 6.09
C ARG A 143 10.38 10.28 6.39
N TYR A 144 10.81 10.27 7.63
CA TYR A 144 11.73 9.26 8.15
C TYR A 144 10.95 8.18 8.87
N ILE A 145 11.27 6.91 8.56
CA ILE A 145 10.63 5.75 9.19
C ILE A 145 11.75 4.89 9.78
N PRO A 146 11.76 4.65 11.09
CA PRO A 146 12.69 3.70 11.70
C PRO A 146 12.34 2.28 11.28
N PHE A 147 13.33 1.39 11.28
CA PHE A 147 13.15 -0.03 11.12
C PHE A 147 14.02 -0.80 12.12
N GLY A 148 13.55 -2.00 12.49
CA GLY A 148 14.18 -2.83 13.50
C GLY A 148 15.23 -3.77 12.93
N HIS A 149 15.84 -4.55 13.85
CA HIS A 149 16.94 -5.46 13.58
C HIS A 149 16.63 -6.47 12.46
N PHE A 150 15.49 -7.13 12.49
CA PHE A 150 15.14 -8.14 11.48
C PHE A 150 15.05 -7.58 10.06
N ALA A 151 14.50 -6.37 9.93
CA ALA A 151 14.44 -5.68 8.63
C ALA A 151 15.83 -5.22 8.18
N GLU A 152 16.67 -4.76 9.12
CA GLU A 152 18.06 -4.42 8.85
C GLU A 152 18.84 -5.63 8.30
N GLU A 153 18.79 -6.76 9.00
CA GLU A 153 19.49 -7.99 8.62
C GLU A 153 19.03 -8.46 7.24
N ALA A 154 17.72 -8.56 7.01
CA ALA A 154 17.19 -8.99 5.72
C ALA A 154 17.58 -8.06 4.57
N LEU A 155 17.59 -6.73 4.80
CA LEU A 155 18.05 -5.75 3.81
C LEU A 155 19.54 -5.90 3.52
N ARG A 156 20.40 -6.05 4.55
CA ARG A 156 21.85 -6.22 4.39
C ARG A 156 22.19 -7.49 3.61
N VAL A 157 21.57 -8.61 3.97
CA VAL A 157 21.76 -9.88 3.25
C VAL A 157 21.37 -9.72 1.78
N TYR A 158 20.19 -9.18 1.51
CA TYR A 158 19.72 -9.01 0.14
C TYR A 158 20.58 -8.01 -0.66
N ILE A 159 20.92 -6.85 -0.09
CA ILE A 159 21.68 -5.80 -0.81
C ILE A 159 23.09 -6.29 -1.14
N ASN A 160 23.77 -6.94 -0.20
CA ASN A 160 25.16 -7.35 -0.37
C ASN A 160 25.32 -8.59 -1.25
N ASP A 161 24.35 -9.51 -1.24
CA ASP A 161 24.41 -10.77 -2.02
C ASP A 161 23.35 -10.83 -3.12
N GLY A 162 22.08 -10.99 -2.76
CA GLY A 162 21.00 -11.28 -3.71
C GLY A 162 20.82 -10.19 -4.76
N ARG A 163 20.82 -8.91 -4.33
CA ARG A 163 20.67 -7.77 -5.25
C ARG A 163 21.85 -7.70 -6.22
N THR A 164 23.06 -7.94 -5.74
CA THR A 164 24.28 -7.95 -6.57
C THR A 164 24.21 -9.04 -7.64
N LYS A 165 23.75 -10.24 -7.28
CA LYS A 165 23.55 -11.37 -8.21
C LYS A 165 22.44 -11.07 -9.24
N LEU A 166 21.34 -10.43 -8.80
CA LEU A 166 20.25 -10.05 -9.70
C LEU A 166 20.66 -8.92 -10.65
N LEU A 167 21.39 -7.92 -10.16
CA LEU A 167 21.82 -6.76 -10.95
C LEU A 167 22.73 -7.17 -12.12
N LYS A 168 23.55 -8.23 -11.97
CA LYS A 168 24.36 -8.81 -13.06
C LYS A 168 23.53 -9.27 -14.26
N LYS A 169 22.24 -9.52 -14.09
CA LYS A 169 21.29 -9.91 -15.16
C LYS A 169 20.60 -8.72 -15.82
N ALA A 170 20.81 -7.51 -15.31
CA ALA A 170 20.16 -6.30 -15.81
C ALA A 170 20.83 -5.79 -17.09
N HIS A 171 20.02 -5.14 -17.94
CA HIS A 171 20.54 -4.43 -19.12
C HIS A 171 21.02 -3.02 -18.79
N SER A 172 20.63 -2.47 -17.64
CA SER A 172 21.02 -1.12 -17.19
C SER A 172 21.24 -1.09 -15.68
N LEU A 173 22.13 -0.21 -15.24
CA LEU A 173 22.35 0.02 -13.81
C LEU A 173 21.14 0.76 -13.20
N THR A 174 20.82 0.42 -11.96
CA THR A 174 19.75 1.08 -11.19
C THR A 174 20.11 1.14 -9.71
N ASN A 175 19.74 2.24 -9.06
CA ASN A 175 19.88 2.42 -7.62
C ASN A 175 18.65 1.93 -6.84
N THR A 176 17.60 1.44 -7.53
CA THR A 176 16.42 0.86 -6.87
C THR A 176 16.82 -0.32 -6.01
N VAL A 177 16.31 -0.39 -4.79
CA VAL A 177 16.62 -1.49 -3.85
C VAL A 177 16.11 -2.81 -4.40
N PHE A 178 14.82 -2.89 -4.71
CA PHE A 178 14.18 -4.16 -5.08
C PHE A 178 14.15 -4.41 -6.57
N LEU A 179 14.74 -5.55 -6.98
CA LEU A 179 14.86 -5.96 -8.36
C LEU A 179 13.98 -7.20 -8.66
N ASN A 180 13.53 -7.31 -9.89
CA ASN A 180 12.88 -8.52 -10.38
C ASN A 180 13.93 -9.59 -10.76
N ALA A 181 13.50 -10.80 -11.17
CA ALA A 181 14.39 -11.90 -11.53
C ALA A 181 15.31 -11.61 -12.75
N ARG A 182 15.02 -10.56 -13.51
CA ARG A 182 15.80 -10.09 -14.66
C ARG A 182 16.74 -8.93 -14.31
N GLY A 183 16.82 -8.55 -13.03
CA GLY A 183 17.66 -7.43 -12.57
C GLY A 183 17.06 -6.03 -12.76
N ASN A 184 15.88 -5.90 -13.32
CA ASN A 184 15.21 -4.61 -13.50
C ASN A 184 14.41 -4.20 -12.24
N PRO A 185 14.09 -2.91 -12.05
CA PRO A 185 13.26 -2.46 -10.92
C PRO A 185 11.96 -3.26 -10.77
N LEU A 186 11.63 -3.62 -9.53
CA LEU A 186 10.42 -4.36 -9.22
C LEU A 186 9.20 -3.44 -9.20
N THR A 187 8.10 -3.88 -9.80
CA THR A 187 6.85 -3.10 -9.83
C THR A 187 5.97 -3.38 -8.60
N ALA A 188 5.06 -2.47 -8.25
CA ALA A 188 4.07 -2.68 -7.20
C ALA A 188 3.18 -3.92 -7.44
N ARG A 189 2.89 -4.25 -8.71
CA ARG A 189 2.20 -5.50 -9.08
C ARG A 189 3.09 -6.71 -8.75
N GLY A 190 4.38 -6.64 -9.07
CA GLY A 190 5.34 -7.67 -8.74
C GLY A 190 5.43 -7.94 -7.23
N ILE A 191 5.48 -6.89 -6.41
CA ILE A 191 5.47 -7.02 -4.94
C ILE A 191 4.20 -7.75 -4.46
N ARG A 192 3.02 -7.39 -4.98
CA ARG A 192 1.76 -8.09 -4.61
C ARG A 192 1.78 -9.56 -5.00
N LEU A 193 2.30 -9.90 -6.18
CA LEU A 193 2.42 -11.30 -6.62
C LEU A 193 3.38 -12.09 -5.75
N ILE A 194 4.47 -11.48 -5.29
CA ILE A 194 5.43 -12.10 -4.36
C ILE A 194 4.72 -12.43 -3.03
N LEU A 195 4.02 -11.48 -2.43
CA LEU A 195 3.31 -11.70 -1.17
C LEU A 195 2.26 -12.81 -1.31
N ASN A 196 1.50 -12.84 -2.41
CA ASN A 196 0.54 -13.93 -2.66
C ASN A 196 1.23 -15.30 -2.72
N LYS A 197 2.33 -15.42 -3.46
CA LYS A 197 3.11 -16.67 -3.53
C LYS A 197 3.68 -17.10 -2.19
N MET A 198 4.08 -16.16 -1.32
CA MET A 198 4.54 -16.48 0.03
C MET A 198 3.40 -17.06 0.87
N VAL A 199 2.18 -16.51 0.78
CA VAL A 199 0.98 -17.02 1.45
C VAL A 199 0.65 -18.45 0.98
N GLU A 200 0.68 -18.69 -0.33
CA GLU A 200 0.46 -20.01 -0.92
C GLU A 200 1.53 -21.00 -0.40
N LYS A 201 2.80 -20.61 -0.41
CA LYS A 201 3.92 -21.44 0.09
C LYS A 201 3.83 -21.71 1.59
N ALA A 202 3.32 -20.76 2.38
CA ALA A 202 3.09 -20.93 3.82
C ALA A 202 1.86 -21.78 4.15
N ALA A 203 1.11 -22.23 3.14
CA ALA A 203 -0.17 -22.92 3.28
C ALA A 203 -1.18 -22.17 4.17
N LEU A 204 -1.17 -20.83 4.10
CA LEU A 204 -2.09 -19.99 4.86
C LEU A 204 -3.36 -19.73 4.05
N THR A 205 -4.50 -19.73 4.74
CA THR A 205 -5.81 -19.41 4.14
C THR A 205 -6.13 -17.92 4.12
N ILE A 206 -5.22 -17.10 4.63
CA ILE A 206 -5.37 -15.64 4.69
C ILE A 206 -5.00 -14.97 3.37
N HIS A 207 -5.59 -13.80 3.13
CA HIS A 207 -5.16 -12.95 2.02
C HIS A 207 -4.21 -11.88 2.54
N VAL A 208 -2.96 -11.90 2.06
CA VAL A 208 -1.94 -10.90 2.43
C VAL A 208 -1.68 -9.96 1.26
N ASN A 209 -1.77 -8.68 1.53
CA ASN A 209 -1.42 -7.63 0.60
C ASN A 209 -0.72 -6.47 1.35
N PRO A 210 -0.05 -5.54 0.64
CA PRO A 210 0.67 -4.44 1.31
C PRO A 210 -0.20 -3.57 2.23
N HIS A 211 -1.50 -3.39 1.92
CA HIS A 211 -2.41 -2.64 2.77
C HIS A 211 -2.73 -3.40 4.07
N LYS A 212 -2.89 -4.72 3.98
CA LYS A 212 -3.12 -5.56 5.18
C LYS A 212 -1.87 -5.58 6.06
N LEU A 213 -0.66 -5.70 5.50
CA LEU A 213 0.60 -5.58 6.25
C LEU A 213 0.74 -4.21 6.94
N ARG A 214 0.41 -3.14 6.25
CA ARG A 214 0.41 -1.78 6.84
C ARG A 214 -0.63 -1.64 7.96
N HIS A 215 -1.81 -2.23 7.80
CA HIS A 215 -2.82 -2.25 8.85
C HIS A 215 -2.36 -3.09 10.04
N THR A 216 -1.74 -4.24 9.78
CA THR A 216 -1.14 -5.11 10.79
C THR A 216 -0.06 -4.36 11.58
N PHE A 217 0.86 -3.68 10.90
CA PHE A 217 1.84 -2.80 11.56
C PHE A 217 1.17 -1.82 12.52
N ALA A 218 0.14 -1.07 12.03
CA ALA A 218 -0.55 -0.09 12.85
C ALA A 218 -1.21 -0.72 14.08
N THR A 219 -1.89 -1.86 13.89
CA THR A 219 -2.61 -2.58 14.96
C THR A 219 -1.64 -3.12 16.00
N HIS A 220 -0.54 -3.74 15.58
CA HIS A 220 0.47 -4.27 16.51
C HIS A 220 1.13 -3.16 17.32
N MET A 221 1.54 -2.06 16.67
CA MET A 221 2.10 -0.89 17.36
C MET A 221 1.15 -0.34 18.44
N LEU A 222 -0.16 -0.22 18.12
CA LEU A 222 -1.17 0.27 19.06
C LEU A 222 -1.41 -0.72 20.21
N ASN A 223 -1.45 -2.02 19.92
CA ASN A 223 -1.61 -3.06 20.93
C ASN A 223 -0.44 -3.09 21.92
N GLU A 224 0.78 -2.80 21.44
CA GLU A 224 2.00 -2.69 22.25
C GLU A 224 2.18 -1.28 22.87
N GLY A 225 1.11 -0.48 22.90
CA GLY A 225 1.05 0.77 23.66
C GLY A 225 1.59 2.00 22.94
N ALA A 226 1.88 1.95 21.65
CA ALA A 226 2.19 3.16 20.89
C ALA A 226 0.99 4.11 20.84
N ASP A 227 1.22 5.41 21.00
CA ASP A 227 0.15 6.39 20.84
C ASP A 227 -0.26 6.53 19.36
N ILE A 228 -1.55 6.79 19.12
CA ILE A 228 -2.14 6.85 17.79
C ILE A 228 -1.51 7.93 16.90
N ARG A 229 -1.03 9.03 17.48
CA ARG A 229 -0.40 10.13 16.73
C ARG A 229 0.96 9.71 16.20
N SER A 230 1.77 9.05 17.02
CA SER A 230 3.06 8.49 16.59
C SER A 230 2.87 7.47 15.47
N VAL A 231 1.88 6.57 15.57
CA VAL A 231 1.58 5.61 14.51
C VAL A 231 1.13 6.32 13.23
N GLN A 232 0.29 7.35 13.32
CA GLN A 232 -0.14 8.15 12.17
C GLN A 232 1.03 8.91 11.51
N GLU A 233 1.96 9.45 12.31
CA GLU A 233 3.20 10.09 11.81
C GLU A 233 4.09 9.10 11.06
N LEU A 234 4.35 7.92 11.63
CA LEU A 234 5.12 6.85 10.97
C LEU A 234 4.49 6.43 9.64
N LEU A 235 3.17 6.34 9.60
CA LEU A 235 2.42 5.98 8.41
C LEU A 235 2.32 7.12 7.38
N GLY A 236 2.51 8.37 7.75
CA GLY A 236 2.37 9.54 6.87
C GLY A 236 0.93 9.77 6.43
N HIS A 237 0.01 9.94 7.40
CA HIS A 237 -1.38 10.32 7.15
C HIS A 237 -1.50 11.82 6.92
N GLU A 238 -2.14 12.24 5.81
CA GLU A 238 -2.21 13.64 5.33
C GLU A 238 -3.03 14.59 6.23
N ASN A 239 -3.86 14.10 7.15
CA ASN A 239 -4.81 14.91 7.92
C ASN A 239 -4.24 15.57 9.18
N LEU A 240 -2.98 15.38 9.49
CA LEU A 240 -2.30 16.17 10.50
C LEU A 240 -1.65 17.36 9.78
N SER A 241 -2.37 18.47 9.79
CA SER A 241 -1.91 19.76 9.30
C SER A 241 -0.55 20.08 9.88
N SER A 242 0.38 20.27 9.05
CA SER A 242 1.57 21.09 9.14
C SER A 242 2.75 20.42 8.50
N THR A 243 3.47 21.20 7.79
CA THR A 243 4.87 21.02 7.43
C THR A 243 5.66 20.91 8.75
N GLN A 244 5.55 19.75 9.43
CA GLN A 244 6.43 19.48 10.55
C GLN A 244 7.82 19.30 9.95
N ILE A 245 8.68 20.29 10.19
CA ILE A 245 10.11 20.16 9.99
C ILE A 245 10.52 19.00 10.91
N TYR A 246 10.90 17.85 10.32
CA TYR A 246 11.42 16.72 11.09
C TYR A 246 12.75 17.11 11.70
N THR A 247 12.71 17.62 12.92
CA THR A 247 13.90 17.92 13.73
C THR A 247 14.52 16.63 14.25
N HIS A 248 15.76 16.67 14.69
CA HIS A 248 16.40 15.52 15.36
C HIS A 248 15.56 15.00 16.52
N VAL A 249 14.99 15.89 17.35
CA VAL A 249 14.11 15.55 18.48
C VAL A 249 12.88 14.74 18.04
N THR A 250 12.28 15.07 16.91
CA THR A 250 11.13 14.32 16.38
C THR A 250 11.53 12.92 15.89
N LYS A 251 12.70 12.78 15.26
CA LYS A 251 13.23 11.49 14.80
C LYS A 251 13.53 10.57 15.99
N ASP A 252 14.20 11.08 17.01
CA ASP A 252 14.55 10.31 18.20
C ASP A 252 13.31 9.86 18.97
N ARG A 253 12.29 10.73 19.08
CA ARG A 253 11.00 10.37 19.68
C ARG A 253 10.32 9.23 18.91
N LEU A 254 10.20 9.35 17.59
CA LEU A 254 9.57 8.33 16.76
C LEU A 254 10.34 7.01 16.80
N LYS A 255 11.67 7.07 16.82
CA LYS A 255 12.53 5.89 16.96
C LYS A 255 12.32 5.24 18.34
N SER A 256 12.26 6.03 19.40
CA SER A 256 12.00 5.51 20.76
C SER A 256 10.64 4.81 20.87
N VAL A 257 9.57 5.41 20.32
CA VAL A 257 8.24 4.80 20.29
C VAL A 257 8.27 3.50 19.48
N TYR A 258 8.90 3.52 18.29
CA TYR A 258 9.05 2.35 17.46
C TYR A 258 9.78 1.20 18.17
N MET A 259 10.94 1.49 18.78
CA MET A 259 11.76 0.48 19.46
C MET A 259 11.06 -0.14 20.69
N LYS A 260 10.13 0.59 21.32
CA LYS A 260 9.35 0.10 22.47
C LYS A 260 8.12 -0.71 22.07
N SER A 261 7.56 -0.43 20.90
CA SER A 261 6.22 -0.92 20.55
C SER A 261 6.17 -1.78 19.29
N HIS A 262 7.27 -1.91 18.52
CA HIS A 262 7.24 -2.78 17.35
C HIS A 262 7.74 -4.19 17.71
N PRO A 263 6.95 -5.27 17.47
CA PRO A 263 7.30 -6.63 17.90
C PRO A 263 8.64 -7.16 17.34
N ARG A 264 9.11 -6.61 16.23
CA ARG A 264 10.37 -7.00 15.58
C ARG A 264 11.39 -5.84 15.56
N ALA A 265 11.35 -4.99 16.57
CA ALA A 265 12.34 -3.91 16.70
C ALA A 265 13.70 -4.44 17.14
N THR A 266 13.71 -5.34 18.11
CA THR A 266 14.90 -5.95 18.74
C THR A 266 14.87 -7.47 18.62
N THR A 267 15.98 -8.13 18.98
CA THR A 267 16.10 -9.59 19.06
C THR A 267 15.68 -10.14 20.43
N ASP A 268 15.37 -9.28 21.38
CA ASP A 268 15.01 -9.74 22.73
C ASP A 268 13.60 -10.38 22.68
N ASP A 269 13.59 -11.69 22.89
CA ASP A 269 12.37 -12.45 23.13
C ASP A 269 11.68 -11.91 24.39
N HIS A 270 10.43 -11.50 24.24
CA HIS A 270 9.54 -11.28 25.38
C HIS A 270 8.82 -12.58 25.73
#